data_cdbe1f6e5664c01e1521ce0862f1ede7
#
_entry.id   cdbe1f6e5664c01e1521ce0862f1ede7
#
_cell.length_a   1.000
_cell.length_b   1.000
_cell.length_c   1.000
_cell.angle_alpha   90.00
_cell.angle_beta   90.00
_cell.angle_gamma   90.00
#
_symmetry.space_group_name_H-M   'P 1'
#
loop_
_entity.id
_entity.type
_entity.pdbx_description
1 polymer ?
#
loop_
_entity_poly.entity_id
_entity_poly.type
_entity_poly.pdbx_seq_one_letter_code
_entity_poly.pdbx_strand_id
1 'polypeptide(L)'
;SDLRAAEELLYIAMEDFRVDVMVGKGPGASSIPLTLPRFTVIGATTREGMLPSPLRARFGFTAHLDFYPHEELEKLIERSANVLGVNLDTGSAHELALRSRGTPRIANRLLRRVRDWAIVHDLIVVRPDDVKEALALYQIDSEGLDRLDIAVLNAIVRNFNGGPVGLNNLAAMVGEESETVETVCEPYLVREGFMIRTPKGRVATEKAWQHLGITPKDDVSKLF
;
A
#
# COMPACT_ATOMS: atom_id res chain seq x y z
N SER A 1 -18.36 16.70 10.79
CA SER A 1 -19.38 16.69 11.85
C SER A 1 -19.84 15.27 12.17
N ASP A 2 -20.14 14.46 11.19
CA ASP A 2 -20.69 13.11 11.40
C ASP A 2 -19.68 12.12 12.01
N LEU A 3 -18.39 12.27 11.70
CA LEU A 3 -17.33 11.45 12.27
C LEU A 3 -17.19 11.62 13.79
N ARG A 4 -17.30 12.84 14.31
CA ARG A 4 -17.23 13.10 15.75
C ARG A 4 -18.39 12.48 16.53
N ALA A 5 -19.61 12.57 15.99
CA ALA A 5 -20.78 11.97 16.62
C ALA A 5 -20.67 10.43 16.66
N ALA A 6 -20.14 9.82 15.59
CA ALA A 6 -19.88 8.38 15.55
C ALA A 6 -18.79 7.96 16.56
N GLU A 7 -17.73 8.76 16.71
CA GLU A 7 -16.68 8.54 17.71
C GLU A 7 -17.24 8.60 19.14
N GLU A 8 -18.07 9.60 19.46
CA GLU A 8 -18.69 9.74 20.79
C GLU A 8 -19.59 8.55 21.13
N LEU A 9 -20.40 8.08 20.17
CA LEU A 9 -21.20 6.89 20.35
C LEU A 9 -20.33 5.63 20.60
N LEU A 10 -19.22 5.53 19.88
CA LEU A 10 -18.29 4.41 20.06
C LEU A 10 -17.63 4.43 21.45
N TYR A 11 -17.28 5.63 21.96
CA TYR A 11 -16.72 5.76 23.30
C TYR A 11 -17.68 5.23 24.38
N ILE A 12 -18.93 5.66 24.35
CA ILE A 12 -19.96 5.22 25.32
C ILE A 12 -20.20 3.70 25.18
N ALA A 13 -20.27 3.21 23.93
CA ALA A 13 -20.47 1.79 23.69
C ALA A 13 -19.32 0.93 24.23
N MET A 14 -18.07 1.39 24.13
CA MET A 14 -16.89 0.65 24.60
C MET A 14 -16.72 0.70 26.12
N GLU A 15 -17.12 1.79 26.79
CA GLU A 15 -16.98 1.96 28.23
C GLU A 15 -18.18 1.40 29.01
N ASP A 16 -19.38 1.84 28.60
CA ASP A 16 -20.60 1.60 29.37
C ASP A 16 -21.47 0.48 28.82
N PHE A 17 -21.10 -0.10 27.68
CA PHE A 17 -21.91 -1.11 26.97
C PHE A 17 -23.34 -0.61 26.72
N ARG A 18 -23.48 0.65 26.34
CA ARG A 18 -24.75 1.27 25.98
C ARG A 18 -24.57 2.23 24.81
N VAL A 19 -25.67 2.52 24.13
CA VAL A 19 -25.79 3.63 23.15
C VAL A 19 -27.04 4.41 23.45
N ASP A 20 -26.95 5.73 23.36
CA ASP A 20 -28.09 6.61 23.54
C ASP A 20 -28.71 6.90 22.17
N VAL A 21 -29.93 6.44 21.96
CA VAL A 21 -30.68 6.63 20.71
C VAL A 21 -31.65 7.77 20.85
N MET A 22 -31.54 8.77 19.99
CA MET A 22 -32.50 9.90 19.94
C MET A 22 -33.79 9.43 19.27
N VAL A 23 -34.90 9.53 19.98
CA VAL A 23 -36.26 9.23 19.50
C VAL A 23 -37.08 10.51 19.44
N GLY A 24 -37.63 10.79 18.25
CA GLY A 24 -38.39 12.00 17.97
C GLY A 24 -37.62 13.06 17.17
N LYS A 25 -38.30 14.10 16.75
CA LYS A 25 -37.74 15.25 16.02
C LYS A 25 -38.11 16.55 16.75
N GLY A 26 -37.16 17.52 16.77
CA GLY A 26 -37.36 18.85 17.34
C GLY A 26 -37.24 18.89 18.87
N PRO A 27 -37.80 19.94 19.51
CA PRO A 27 -37.63 20.20 20.95
C PRO A 27 -38.17 19.14 21.91
N GLY A 28 -38.94 18.16 21.40
CA GLY A 28 -39.47 17.00 22.14
C GLY A 28 -38.73 15.72 21.94
N ALA A 29 -37.57 15.71 21.30
CA ALA A 29 -36.76 14.54 21.14
C ALA A 29 -36.19 14.05 22.49
N SER A 30 -36.35 12.78 22.81
CA SER A 30 -35.82 12.15 24.02
C SER A 30 -34.72 11.15 23.68
N SER A 31 -33.69 11.09 24.54
CA SER A 31 -32.66 10.10 24.45
C SER A 31 -33.06 8.85 25.21
N ILE A 32 -33.03 7.69 24.57
CA ILE A 32 -33.31 6.40 25.19
C ILE A 32 -32.01 5.59 25.22
N PRO A 33 -31.51 5.20 26.41
CA PRO A 33 -30.35 4.37 26.53
C PRO A 33 -30.70 2.91 26.14
N LEU A 34 -29.96 2.35 25.18
CA LEU A 34 -30.02 0.94 24.83
C LEU A 34 -28.79 0.22 25.38
N THR A 35 -28.99 -0.77 26.21
CA THR A 35 -27.92 -1.61 26.74
C THR A 35 -27.43 -2.56 25.64
N LEU A 36 -26.12 -2.63 25.46
CA LEU A 36 -25.46 -3.54 24.54
C LEU A 36 -24.94 -4.79 25.29
N PRO A 37 -24.99 -5.98 24.69
CA PRO A 37 -24.27 -7.13 25.23
C PRO A 37 -22.76 -6.82 25.20
N ARG A 38 -21.98 -7.52 26.02
CA ARG A 38 -20.51 -7.40 25.97
C ARG A 38 -19.99 -7.81 24.60
N PHE A 39 -19.12 -7.01 24.02
CA PHE A 39 -18.55 -7.21 22.69
C PHE A 39 -17.07 -6.86 22.67
N THR A 40 -16.37 -7.35 21.67
CA THR A 40 -14.97 -7.01 21.38
C THR A 40 -14.92 -6.11 20.16
N VAL A 41 -14.22 -5.00 20.28
CA VAL A 41 -13.96 -4.09 19.15
C VAL A 41 -12.59 -4.39 18.55
N ILE A 42 -12.56 -4.61 17.25
CA ILE A 42 -11.32 -4.74 16.47
C ILE A 42 -11.31 -3.61 15.46
N GLY A 43 -10.32 -2.72 15.55
CA GLY A 43 -10.09 -1.63 14.61
C GLY A 43 -8.82 -1.86 13.82
N ALA A 44 -8.78 -1.38 12.59
CA ALA A 44 -7.58 -1.36 11.76
C ALA A 44 -7.42 -0.01 11.09
N THR A 45 -6.21 0.52 11.08
CA THR A 45 -5.87 1.78 10.44
C THR A 45 -4.44 1.76 9.90
N THR A 46 -4.20 2.49 8.84
CA THR A 46 -2.84 2.78 8.34
C THR A 46 -2.27 4.07 8.91
N ARG A 47 -3.07 4.82 9.70
CA ARG A 47 -2.73 6.15 10.24
C ARG A 47 -3.03 6.22 11.74
N GLU A 48 -2.33 5.41 12.53
CA GLU A 48 -2.53 5.35 13.99
C GLU A 48 -2.40 6.74 14.65
N GLY A 49 -1.44 7.55 14.20
CA GLY A 49 -1.22 8.91 14.73
C GLY A 49 -2.38 9.89 14.51
N MET A 50 -3.33 9.57 13.63
CA MET A 50 -4.53 10.38 13.40
C MET A 50 -5.71 9.97 14.30
N LEU A 51 -5.61 8.85 15.01
CA LEU A 51 -6.64 8.44 15.97
C LEU A 51 -6.60 9.39 17.18
N PRO A 52 -7.77 9.91 17.61
CA PRO A 52 -7.85 10.70 18.83
C PRO A 52 -7.30 9.92 20.02
N SER A 53 -6.51 10.59 20.88
CA SER A 53 -5.91 9.95 22.06
C SER A 53 -6.93 9.23 22.96
N PRO A 54 -8.14 9.76 23.18
CA PRO A 54 -9.16 9.07 23.97
C PRO A 54 -9.61 7.74 23.35
N LEU A 55 -9.73 7.67 22.01
CA LEU A 55 -10.09 6.42 21.31
C LEU A 55 -8.96 5.40 21.41
N ARG A 56 -7.73 5.83 21.14
CA ARG A 56 -6.57 4.96 21.23
C ARG A 56 -6.37 4.37 22.64
N ALA A 57 -6.59 5.16 23.68
CA ALA A 57 -6.47 4.72 25.08
C ALA A 57 -7.51 3.62 25.47
N ARG A 58 -8.60 3.49 24.73
CA ARG A 58 -9.64 2.48 24.99
C ARG A 58 -9.34 1.11 24.37
N PHE A 59 -8.43 1.05 23.41
CA PHE A 59 -7.93 -0.23 22.92
C PHE A 59 -6.88 -0.79 23.88
N GLY A 60 -7.15 -1.93 24.46
CA GLY A 60 -6.24 -2.58 25.43
C GLY A 60 -5.01 -3.23 24.78
N PHE A 61 -5.02 -3.39 23.45
CA PHE A 61 -3.93 -4.00 22.70
C PHE A 61 -3.80 -3.37 21.30
N THR A 62 -2.57 -3.04 20.91
CA THR A 62 -2.23 -2.56 19.57
C THR A 62 -1.23 -3.54 18.95
N ALA A 63 -1.58 -4.08 17.79
CA ALA A 63 -0.70 -4.91 16.98
C ALA A 63 -0.22 -4.12 15.76
N HIS A 64 1.07 -4.16 15.49
CA HIS A 64 1.64 -3.69 14.24
C HIS A 64 1.71 -4.85 13.26
N LEU A 65 1.18 -4.65 12.04
CA LEU A 65 1.24 -5.62 10.97
C LEU A 65 2.31 -5.17 9.97
N ASP A 66 3.42 -5.89 9.96
CA ASP A 66 4.51 -5.66 9.04
C ASP A 66 4.22 -6.22 7.64
N PHE A 67 5.04 -5.84 6.67
CA PHE A 67 5.02 -6.45 5.35
C PHE A 67 5.45 -7.91 5.42
N TYR A 68 4.86 -8.73 4.59
CA TYR A 68 5.20 -10.15 4.51
C TYR A 68 6.59 -10.35 3.90
N PRO A 69 7.43 -11.22 4.48
CA PRO A 69 8.64 -11.70 3.79
C PRO A 69 8.27 -12.47 2.52
N HIS A 70 9.21 -12.55 1.59
CA HIS A 70 8.95 -13.18 0.28
C HIS A 70 8.53 -14.65 0.43
N GLU A 71 9.15 -15.39 1.32
CA GLU A 71 8.86 -16.81 1.56
C GLU A 71 7.42 -17.05 2.07
N GLU A 72 6.89 -16.13 2.86
CA GLU A 72 5.51 -16.22 3.33
C GLU A 72 4.51 -15.82 2.23
N LEU A 73 4.89 -14.88 1.38
CA LEU A 73 4.09 -14.55 0.19
C LEU A 73 4.07 -15.68 -0.84
N GLU A 74 5.17 -16.38 -1.03
CA GLU A 74 5.23 -17.56 -1.90
C GLU A 74 4.21 -18.61 -1.47
N LYS A 75 4.22 -19.00 -0.19
CA LYS A 75 3.24 -19.96 0.37
C LYS A 75 1.78 -19.46 0.19
N LEU A 76 1.56 -18.16 0.39
CA LEU A 76 0.24 -17.56 0.18
C LEU A 76 -0.17 -17.63 -1.29
N ILE A 77 0.75 -17.34 -2.21
CA ILE A 77 0.52 -17.38 -3.67
C ILE A 77 0.22 -18.80 -4.12
N GLU A 78 1.01 -19.78 -3.69
CA GLU A 78 0.78 -21.21 -3.99
C GLU A 78 -0.61 -21.66 -3.54
N ARG A 79 -1.00 -21.32 -2.29
CA ARG A 79 -2.35 -21.61 -1.78
C ARG A 79 -3.43 -20.93 -2.62
N SER A 80 -3.24 -19.66 -2.95
CA SER A 80 -4.20 -18.89 -3.75
C SER A 80 -4.29 -19.41 -5.18
N ALA A 81 -3.18 -19.85 -5.78
CA ALA A 81 -3.12 -20.45 -7.10
C ALA A 81 -3.95 -21.74 -7.15
N ASN A 82 -3.80 -22.62 -6.14
CA ASN A 82 -4.61 -23.83 -6.00
C ASN A 82 -6.12 -23.52 -5.94
N VAL A 83 -6.53 -22.49 -5.17
CA VAL A 83 -7.93 -22.07 -5.07
C VAL A 83 -8.46 -21.50 -6.40
N LEU A 84 -7.59 -20.81 -7.16
CA LEU A 84 -7.93 -20.22 -8.45
C LEU A 84 -7.80 -21.19 -9.64
N GLY A 85 -7.34 -22.42 -9.40
CA GLY A 85 -7.10 -23.42 -10.44
C GLY A 85 -5.94 -23.08 -11.37
N VAL A 86 -4.93 -22.36 -10.88
CA VAL A 86 -3.71 -22.00 -11.63
C VAL A 86 -2.59 -22.95 -11.24
N ASN A 87 -2.04 -23.66 -12.22
CA ASN A 87 -0.86 -24.49 -12.00
C ASN A 87 0.40 -23.66 -12.18
N LEU A 88 1.09 -23.40 -11.07
CA LEU A 88 2.38 -22.70 -11.06
C LEU A 88 3.51 -23.73 -11.08
N ASP A 89 4.49 -23.54 -11.99
CA ASP A 89 5.74 -24.29 -11.97
C ASP A 89 6.68 -23.77 -10.87
N THR A 90 7.71 -24.55 -10.55
CA THR A 90 8.73 -24.19 -9.56
C THR A 90 9.33 -22.81 -9.85
N GLY A 91 9.35 -21.94 -8.85
CA GLY A 91 9.85 -20.57 -8.96
C GLY A 91 8.84 -19.52 -9.44
N SER A 92 7.68 -19.92 -9.98
CA SER A 92 6.66 -18.94 -10.43
C SER A 92 6.03 -18.17 -9.27
N ALA A 93 5.79 -18.83 -8.14
CA ALA A 93 5.34 -18.18 -6.91
C ALA A 93 6.39 -17.19 -6.38
N HIS A 94 7.67 -17.53 -6.48
CA HIS A 94 8.79 -16.66 -6.13
C HIS A 94 8.80 -15.38 -6.97
N GLU A 95 8.71 -15.51 -8.30
CA GLU A 95 8.66 -14.36 -9.22
C GLU A 95 7.48 -13.41 -8.91
N LEU A 96 6.33 -13.96 -8.54
CA LEU A 96 5.16 -13.17 -8.09
C LEU A 96 5.42 -12.52 -6.73
N ALA A 97 6.02 -13.23 -5.77
CA ALA A 97 6.30 -12.74 -4.43
C ALA A 97 7.26 -11.55 -4.46
N LEU A 98 8.34 -11.61 -5.26
CA LEU A 98 9.29 -10.52 -5.44
C LEU A 98 8.62 -9.21 -5.87
N ARG A 99 7.59 -9.30 -6.74
CA ARG A 99 6.88 -8.14 -7.27
C ARG A 99 5.67 -7.71 -6.45
N SER A 100 5.37 -8.43 -5.37
CA SER A 100 4.16 -8.24 -4.55
C SER A 100 4.29 -7.19 -3.46
N ARG A 101 5.42 -6.51 -3.37
CA ARG A 101 5.67 -5.41 -2.42
C ARG A 101 5.38 -5.78 -0.96
N GLY A 102 5.62 -7.03 -0.57
CA GLY A 102 5.34 -7.50 0.78
C GLY A 102 3.85 -7.54 1.16
N THR A 103 2.93 -7.49 0.18
CA THR A 103 1.49 -7.28 0.43
C THR A 103 0.64 -8.39 -0.19
N PRO A 104 -0.11 -9.18 0.63
CA PRO A 104 -1.00 -10.24 0.13
C PRO A 104 -2.05 -9.78 -0.88
N ARG A 105 -2.58 -8.56 -0.72
CA ARG A 105 -3.53 -7.97 -1.68
C ARG A 105 -2.90 -7.79 -3.07
N ILE A 106 -1.66 -7.29 -3.12
CA ILE A 106 -0.92 -7.12 -4.38
C ILE A 106 -0.61 -8.48 -4.96
N ALA A 107 -0.08 -9.43 -4.16
CA ALA A 107 0.21 -10.80 -4.60
C ALA A 107 -1.00 -11.45 -5.27
N ASN A 108 -2.15 -11.42 -4.63
CA ASN A 108 -3.38 -11.97 -5.20
C ASN A 108 -3.85 -11.22 -6.46
N ARG A 109 -3.63 -9.92 -6.54
CA ARG A 109 -3.93 -9.13 -7.75
C ARG A 109 -3.03 -9.53 -8.92
N LEU A 110 -1.72 -9.69 -8.67
CA LEU A 110 -0.77 -10.11 -9.68
C LEU A 110 -1.05 -11.54 -10.15
N LEU A 111 -1.34 -12.44 -9.22
CA LEU A 111 -1.69 -13.83 -9.54
C LEU A 111 -2.93 -13.90 -10.47
N ARG A 112 -3.96 -13.10 -10.23
CA ARG A 112 -5.13 -13.05 -11.13
C ARG A 112 -4.76 -12.57 -12.53
N ARG A 113 -3.88 -11.57 -12.64
CA ARG A 113 -3.40 -11.09 -13.95
C ARG A 113 -2.63 -12.17 -14.70
N VAL A 114 -1.76 -12.89 -14.00
CA VAL A 114 -1.01 -14.01 -14.57
C VAL A 114 -1.96 -15.15 -14.98
N ARG A 115 -3.00 -15.45 -14.17
CA ARG A 115 -4.05 -16.41 -14.53
C ARG A 115 -4.75 -16.01 -15.83
N ASP A 116 -5.18 -14.77 -15.93
CA ASP A 116 -5.92 -14.28 -17.09
C ASP A 116 -5.04 -14.31 -18.35
N TRP A 117 -3.75 -13.98 -18.20
CA TRP A 117 -2.74 -14.11 -19.25
C TRP A 117 -2.53 -15.58 -19.67
N ALA A 118 -2.43 -16.50 -18.71
CA ALA A 118 -2.27 -17.92 -18.95
C ALA A 118 -3.47 -18.53 -19.73
N ILE A 119 -4.69 -18.10 -19.39
CA ILE A 119 -5.90 -18.52 -20.09
C ILE A 119 -5.85 -18.06 -21.55
N VAL A 120 -5.44 -16.84 -21.82
CA VAL A 120 -5.37 -16.28 -23.19
C VAL A 120 -4.31 -17.01 -24.03
N HIS A 121 -3.26 -17.54 -23.39
CA HIS A 121 -2.15 -18.25 -24.07
C HIS A 121 -2.27 -19.77 -23.99
N ASP A 122 -3.42 -20.31 -23.55
CA ASP A 122 -3.72 -21.74 -23.40
C ASP A 122 -2.65 -22.50 -22.60
N LEU A 123 -2.09 -21.87 -21.56
CA LEU A 123 -1.06 -22.48 -20.72
C LEU A 123 -1.67 -23.42 -19.69
N ILE A 124 -1.21 -24.68 -19.68
CA ILE A 124 -1.57 -25.68 -18.67
C ILE A 124 -0.77 -25.45 -17.39
N VAL A 125 0.47 -25.01 -17.49
CA VAL A 125 1.38 -24.72 -16.39
C VAL A 125 2.04 -23.37 -16.64
N VAL A 126 2.05 -22.50 -15.65
CA VAL A 126 2.67 -21.18 -15.69
C VAL A 126 4.09 -21.27 -15.17
N ARG A 127 5.07 -20.95 -15.99
CA ARG A 127 6.49 -20.92 -15.67
C ARG A 127 6.93 -19.53 -15.19
N PRO A 128 8.11 -19.43 -14.55
CA PRO A 128 8.65 -18.12 -14.12
C PRO A 128 8.73 -17.08 -15.23
N ASP A 129 9.10 -17.49 -16.45
CA ASP A 129 9.19 -16.56 -17.58
C ASP A 129 7.81 -16.11 -18.07
N ASP A 130 6.79 -16.97 -18.01
CA ASP A 130 5.41 -16.61 -18.29
C ASP A 130 4.91 -15.54 -17.30
N VAL A 131 5.31 -15.66 -16.03
CA VAL A 131 5.00 -14.63 -15.01
C VAL A 131 5.62 -13.29 -15.37
N LYS A 132 6.90 -13.28 -15.79
CA LYS A 132 7.60 -12.04 -16.19
C LYS A 132 6.92 -11.40 -17.40
N GLU A 133 6.60 -12.18 -18.44
CA GLU A 133 5.93 -11.69 -19.65
C GLU A 133 4.53 -11.14 -19.32
N ALA A 134 3.73 -11.88 -18.54
CA ALA A 134 2.43 -11.43 -18.10
C ALA A 134 2.49 -10.11 -17.33
N LEU A 135 3.44 -9.95 -16.42
CA LEU A 135 3.59 -8.74 -15.62
C LEU A 135 4.19 -7.57 -16.40
N ALA A 136 5.02 -7.84 -17.40
CA ALA A 136 5.53 -6.82 -18.32
C ALA A 136 4.41 -6.14 -19.11
N LEU A 137 3.35 -6.89 -19.50
CA LEU A 137 2.16 -6.32 -20.13
C LEU A 137 1.48 -5.25 -19.25
N TYR A 138 1.56 -5.42 -17.92
CA TYR A 138 1.02 -4.45 -16.95
C TYR A 138 2.07 -3.43 -16.50
N GLN A 139 3.24 -3.38 -17.18
CA GLN A 139 4.35 -2.47 -16.87
C GLN A 139 4.83 -2.60 -15.43
N ILE A 140 4.89 -3.83 -14.94
CA ILE A 140 5.46 -4.16 -13.62
C ILE A 140 6.82 -4.81 -13.85
N ASP A 141 7.86 -4.17 -13.34
CA ASP A 141 9.24 -4.61 -13.54
C ASP A 141 9.71 -5.69 -12.53
N SER A 142 10.99 -6.02 -12.56
CA SER A 142 11.59 -7.03 -11.68
C SER A 142 11.54 -6.67 -10.21
N GLU A 143 11.57 -5.40 -9.88
CA GLU A 143 11.50 -4.88 -8.51
C GLU A 143 10.05 -4.60 -8.06
N GLY A 144 9.05 -4.93 -8.88
CA GLY A 144 7.64 -4.65 -8.60
C GLY A 144 7.26 -3.18 -8.75
N LEU A 145 8.09 -2.36 -9.42
CA LEU A 145 7.74 -0.98 -9.74
C LEU A 145 6.75 -0.96 -10.89
N ASP A 146 5.72 -0.14 -10.75
CA ASP A 146 4.74 0.08 -11.81
C ASP A 146 5.04 1.37 -12.60
N ARG A 147 4.19 1.66 -13.57
CA ARG A 147 4.33 2.84 -14.43
C ARG A 147 4.46 4.15 -13.64
N LEU A 148 3.70 4.31 -12.56
CA LEU A 148 3.73 5.53 -11.76
C LEU A 148 5.04 5.66 -10.98
N ASP A 149 5.51 4.57 -10.38
CA ASP A 149 6.80 4.56 -9.66
C ASP A 149 7.94 4.94 -10.59
N ILE A 150 7.98 4.33 -11.77
CA ILE A 150 9.00 4.63 -12.80
C ILE A 150 8.89 6.08 -13.29
N ALA A 151 7.68 6.61 -13.45
CA ALA A 151 7.48 8.00 -13.83
C ALA A 151 8.00 8.96 -12.75
N VAL A 152 7.72 8.67 -11.48
CA VAL A 152 8.20 9.44 -10.33
C VAL A 152 9.72 9.41 -10.25
N LEU A 153 10.36 8.24 -10.34
CA LEU A 153 11.81 8.12 -10.32
C LEU A 153 12.46 8.85 -11.53
N ASN A 154 11.91 8.69 -12.73
CA ASN A 154 12.39 9.42 -13.90
C ASN A 154 12.27 10.94 -13.74
N ALA A 155 11.17 11.44 -13.17
CA ALA A 155 11.00 12.85 -12.90
C ALA A 155 12.07 13.36 -11.95
N ILE A 156 12.33 12.69 -10.83
CA ILE A 156 13.37 13.09 -9.87
C ILE A 156 14.76 13.04 -10.53
N VAL A 157 15.08 11.94 -11.22
CA VAL A 157 16.41 11.71 -11.78
C VAL A 157 16.69 12.61 -12.99
N ARG A 158 15.78 12.66 -13.97
CA ARG A 158 16.03 13.34 -15.26
C ARG A 158 15.70 14.83 -15.21
N ASN A 159 14.56 15.19 -14.59
CA ASN A 159 14.08 16.57 -14.61
C ASN A 159 14.66 17.40 -13.47
N PHE A 160 14.94 16.77 -12.31
CA PHE A 160 15.45 17.44 -11.12
C PHE A 160 16.88 17.02 -10.76
N ASN A 161 17.58 16.33 -11.63
CA ASN A 161 18.99 15.88 -11.45
C ASN A 161 19.21 15.16 -10.11
N GLY A 162 18.29 14.26 -9.74
CA GLY A 162 18.31 13.50 -8.49
C GLY A 162 17.60 14.19 -7.32
N GLY A 163 17.15 15.41 -7.47
CA GLY A 163 16.45 16.18 -6.42
C GLY A 163 17.35 17.19 -5.71
N PRO A 164 16.87 17.82 -4.62
CA PRO A 164 15.56 17.64 -4.00
C PRO A 164 14.39 18.29 -4.77
N VAL A 165 13.24 17.65 -4.77
CA VAL A 165 12.00 18.16 -5.39
C VAL A 165 10.82 18.10 -4.44
N GLY A 166 10.01 19.16 -4.39
CA GLY A 166 8.79 19.20 -3.60
C GLY A 166 7.68 18.30 -4.16
N LEU A 167 6.81 17.79 -3.29
CA LEU A 167 5.73 16.87 -3.65
C LEU A 167 4.83 17.41 -4.77
N ASN A 168 4.37 18.65 -4.65
CA ASN A 168 3.44 19.24 -5.61
C ASN A 168 4.07 19.36 -7.01
N ASN A 169 5.35 19.73 -7.08
CA ASN A 169 6.07 19.82 -8.36
C ASN A 169 6.25 18.43 -8.97
N LEU A 170 6.56 17.42 -8.13
CA LEU A 170 6.71 16.05 -8.58
C LEU A 170 5.39 15.49 -9.10
N ALA A 171 4.31 15.66 -8.35
CA ALA A 171 2.97 15.23 -8.73
C ALA A 171 2.49 15.88 -10.04
N ALA A 172 2.66 17.20 -10.17
CA ALA A 172 2.36 17.92 -11.40
C ALA A 172 3.17 17.41 -12.60
N MET A 173 4.45 17.06 -12.38
CA MET A 173 5.33 16.54 -13.44
C MET A 173 4.87 15.18 -13.96
N VAL A 174 4.36 14.30 -13.07
CA VAL A 174 3.89 12.96 -13.44
C VAL A 174 2.40 12.91 -13.80
N GLY A 175 1.70 14.05 -13.67
CA GLY A 175 0.27 14.17 -14.01
C GLY A 175 -0.66 13.49 -13.00
N GLU A 176 -0.28 13.49 -11.72
CA GLU A 176 -1.04 12.84 -10.64
C GLU A 176 -1.34 13.82 -9.50
N GLU A 177 -2.31 13.45 -8.66
CA GLU A 177 -2.58 14.17 -7.41
C GLU A 177 -1.46 13.96 -6.40
N SER A 178 -1.11 14.99 -5.64
CA SER A 178 -0.06 14.93 -4.61
C SER A 178 -0.33 13.82 -3.60
N GLU A 179 -1.57 13.61 -3.19
CA GLU A 179 -1.97 12.56 -2.26
C GLU A 179 -1.71 11.16 -2.84
N THR A 180 -1.93 10.96 -4.13
CA THR A 180 -1.64 9.67 -4.82
C THR A 180 -0.14 9.37 -4.79
N VAL A 181 0.70 10.34 -5.15
CA VAL A 181 2.15 10.16 -5.09
C VAL A 181 2.60 9.85 -3.66
N GLU A 182 2.12 10.61 -2.67
CA GLU A 182 2.52 10.48 -1.26
C GLU A 182 2.06 9.18 -0.61
N THR A 183 0.84 8.69 -0.94
CA THR A 183 0.24 7.57 -0.21
C THR A 183 0.35 6.23 -0.95
N VAL A 184 0.48 6.24 -2.27
CA VAL A 184 0.52 5.02 -3.08
C VAL A 184 1.94 4.70 -3.57
N CYS A 185 2.66 5.71 -4.06
CA CYS A 185 3.96 5.53 -4.70
C CYS A 185 5.13 5.63 -3.69
N GLU A 186 5.24 6.75 -2.97
CA GLU A 186 6.38 7.02 -2.08
C GLU A 186 6.64 5.95 -1.01
N PRO A 187 5.64 5.36 -0.33
CA PRO A 187 5.92 4.41 0.74
C PRO A 187 6.73 3.21 0.28
N TYR A 188 6.46 2.73 -0.93
CA TYR A 188 7.22 1.64 -1.51
C TYR A 188 8.62 2.07 -1.93
N LEU A 189 8.74 3.18 -2.66
CA LEU A 189 10.03 3.71 -3.13
C LEU A 189 10.98 4.05 -1.98
N VAL A 190 10.46 4.57 -0.87
CA VAL A 190 11.26 4.89 0.32
C VAL A 190 11.68 3.59 1.02
N ARG A 191 10.76 2.64 1.23
CA ARG A 191 11.05 1.36 1.89
C ARG A 191 12.12 0.56 1.14
N GLU A 192 12.03 0.51 -0.18
CA GLU A 192 12.98 -0.21 -1.02
C GLU A 192 14.27 0.58 -1.29
N GLY A 193 14.38 1.77 -0.76
CA GLY A 193 15.57 2.59 -0.86
C GLY A 193 15.83 3.20 -2.24
N PHE A 194 14.80 3.41 -3.06
CA PHE A 194 14.91 4.15 -4.32
C PHE A 194 14.89 5.66 -4.10
N MET A 195 14.25 6.10 -3.03
CA MET A 195 14.04 7.52 -2.74
C MET A 195 14.17 7.78 -1.24
N ILE A 196 14.62 8.97 -0.88
CA ILE A 196 14.60 9.49 0.49
C ILE A 196 13.78 10.77 0.57
N ARG A 197 13.15 10.99 1.73
CA ARG A 197 12.49 12.25 2.08
C ARG A 197 13.42 13.13 2.87
N THR A 198 13.63 14.35 2.43
CA THR A 198 14.40 15.36 3.15
C THR A 198 13.53 16.58 3.47
N PRO A 199 13.95 17.48 4.37
CA PRO A 199 13.22 18.73 4.61
C PRO A 199 13.06 19.61 3.36
N LYS A 200 13.97 19.46 2.37
CA LYS A 200 13.94 20.20 1.11
C LYS A 200 13.10 19.51 0.02
N GLY A 201 12.73 18.25 0.23
CA GLY A 201 11.96 17.48 -0.74
C GLY A 201 12.46 16.04 -0.93
N ARG A 202 12.05 15.42 -2.04
CA ARG A 202 12.36 14.04 -2.42
C ARG A 202 13.66 14.01 -3.20
N VAL A 203 14.50 13.02 -2.88
CA VAL A 203 15.82 12.83 -3.51
C VAL A 203 15.92 11.36 -3.94
N ALA A 204 16.34 11.12 -5.17
CA ALA A 204 16.64 9.80 -5.68
C ALA A 204 17.95 9.26 -5.08
N THR A 205 17.97 7.99 -4.73
CA THR A 205 19.18 7.31 -4.25
C THR A 205 20.00 6.77 -5.42
N GLU A 206 21.20 6.30 -5.15
CA GLU A 206 22.04 5.60 -6.13
C GLU A 206 21.31 4.40 -6.76
N LYS A 207 20.55 3.64 -5.95
CA LYS A 207 19.71 2.53 -6.42
C LYS A 207 18.73 2.96 -7.51
N ALA A 208 18.11 4.14 -7.39
CA ALA A 208 17.20 4.65 -8.42
C ALA A 208 17.92 4.97 -9.73
N TRP A 209 19.11 5.58 -9.66
CA TRP A 209 19.91 5.86 -10.83
C TRP A 209 20.31 4.57 -11.55
N GLN A 210 20.82 3.59 -10.80
CA GLN A 210 21.22 2.28 -11.33
C GLN A 210 20.03 1.55 -11.98
N HIS A 211 18.88 1.53 -11.30
CA HIS A 211 17.66 0.88 -11.79
C HIS A 211 17.15 1.48 -13.12
N LEU A 212 17.26 2.81 -13.27
CA LEU A 212 16.90 3.48 -14.51
C LEU A 212 18.01 3.42 -15.59
N GLY A 213 19.15 2.78 -15.31
CA GLY A 213 20.28 2.72 -16.22
C GLY A 213 20.89 4.08 -16.54
N ILE A 214 20.83 5.03 -15.59
CA ILE A 214 21.31 6.39 -15.76
C ILE A 214 22.51 6.62 -14.85
N THR A 215 23.60 7.10 -15.39
CA THR A 215 24.76 7.51 -14.59
C THR A 215 24.54 8.90 -14.01
N PRO A 216 24.71 9.11 -12.68
CA PRO A 216 24.66 10.45 -12.10
C PRO A 216 25.67 11.37 -12.79
N LYS A 217 25.28 12.59 -13.11
CA LYS A 217 26.23 13.62 -13.52
C LYS A 217 27.11 13.94 -12.31
N ASP A 218 28.42 14.09 -12.50
CA ASP A 218 29.52 14.14 -11.52
C ASP A 218 29.39 15.02 -10.26
N ASP A 219 28.22 15.57 -9.96
CA ASP A 219 27.99 16.51 -8.85
C ASP A 219 27.17 15.96 -7.67
N VAL A 220 26.74 14.69 -7.72
CA VAL A 220 25.88 14.10 -6.67
C VAL A 220 26.69 13.68 -5.43
N SER A 221 28.00 13.52 -5.54
CA SER A 221 28.89 13.14 -4.42
C SER A 221 29.05 14.20 -3.32
N LYS A 222 28.49 15.40 -3.52
CA LYS A 222 28.58 16.52 -2.55
C LYS A 222 27.31 16.74 -1.71
N LEU A 223 26.31 15.87 -1.83
CA LEU A 223 25.02 16.03 -1.14
C LEU A 223 24.85 15.09 0.09
N PHE A 224 25.89 14.30 0.41
CA PHE A 224 25.93 13.42 1.58
C PHE A 224 27.08 13.77 2.50
#